data_c60fee68c8f26c0ee34821f7d3c7f832
#
_entry.id   c60fee68c8f26c0ee34821f7d3c7f832
#
_cell.length_a   1.000
_cell.length_b   1.000
_cell.length_c   1.000
_cell.angle_alpha   90.00
_cell.angle_beta   90.00
_cell.angle_gamma   90.00
#
_symmetry.space_group_name_H-M   'P 1'
#
loop_
_entity.id
_entity.type
_entity.pdbx_description
1 polymer ?
#
loop_
_entity_poly.entity_id
_entity_poly.type
_entity_poly.pdbx_seq_one_letter_code
_entity_poly.pdbx_strand_id
1 'polypeptide(L)'
;ILQLWNSSITEKGSISIKGLSICDQFFLGQMWNSFIQGGTYMKAKKTVAIGMAALMMSGVFAGCGSGAGNDSDSGNVSLTIFQAKIEANDGYKKLIKEYEEKHPNVEINLEAVTGNDTAATLKAKMQSDPPTIFAVGGFNDLKDYGDVMEDVSDLDIMKHALSGTTDMFTKDGKIYAVPLYMEGYGFVINKQMFEDAGVSVDSMMNFDGMKKGFDTLKKKIDDGEMKDKYPNLEAVMEYPTKELWIAGDHDVNVALTHDFETANDAYGADTLPGTGFEDYKKMVDFQAGYTTNADNTANLNSVDYTASLEGGLAIERVACIKQGNWVAPAVETTDAEVLNKLDMIPYSVPGYSDGKYFVGVSGYWAIHSKSTDEQKKVAKDFINWMLTDSEAQKILVEDCKFIPPYDNFADIKATDPLSQRIMDANKSGNTMNGWVYSGAPNTWSQQVAGVEVQKYLAGEADWDEVTKTCIDQWSKLKTTQK
;
A
#
# COMPACT_ATOMS: atom_id res chain seq x y z
N ILE A 1 19.10 6.53 39.51
CA ILE A 1 19.93 6.27 38.29
C ILE A 1 21.44 6.55 38.60
N LEU A 2 21.76 7.37 39.57
CA LEU A 2 23.17 7.75 39.91
C LEU A 2 23.90 6.81 40.89
N GLN A 3 23.32 5.68 41.29
CA GLN A 3 23.93 4.74 42.23
C GLN A 3 24.30 3.37 41.63
N LEU A 4 24.29 3.19 40.30
CA LEU A 4 24.60 1.92 39.62
C LEU A 4 25.82 2.01 38.69
N TRP A 5 26.73 2.96 38.89
CA TRP A 5 27.98 3.03 38.15
C TRP A 5 29.14 2.35 38.89
N ASN A 6 29.18 1.01 38.80
CA ASN A 6 30.39 0.22 39.00
C ASN A 6 30.53 -0.69 37.76
N SER A 7 31.05 -0.14 36.68
CA SER A 7 31.38 -0.88 35.46
C SER A 7 32.91 -0.92 35.31
N SER A 8 33.43 -2.12 35.23
CA SER A 8 34.82 -2.35 34.81
C SER A 8 34.86 -2.44 33.29
N ILE A 9 35.67 -1.58 32.66
CA ILE A 9 35.97 -1.64 31.22
C ILE A 9 37.09 -2.68 31.04
N THR A 10 36.85 -3.68 30.20
CA THR A 10 37.87 -4.64 29.79
C THR A 10 38.53 -4.17 28.51
N GLU A 11 39.78 -4.50 28.29
CA GLU A 11 40.63 -4.08 27.15
C GLU A 11 40.11 -4.45 25.74
N LYS A 12 38.94 -5.02 25.63
CA LYS A 12 38.25 -5.38 24.33
C LYS A 12 37.01 -4.56 24.04
N GLY A 13 36.73 -3.47 24.74
CA GLY A 13 35.65 -2.54 24.40
C GLY A 13 34.21 -3.09 24.58
N SER A 14 33.99 -4.13 25.39
CA SER A 14 32.67 -4.62 25.72
C SER A 14 32.25 -4.25 27.14
N ILE A 15 31.01 -3.77 27.33
CA ILE A 15 30.41 -3.44 28.61
C ILE A 15 29.51 -4.59 29.05
N SER A 16 29.77 -5.18 30.21
CA SER A 16 28.88 -6.20 30.80
C SER A 16 28.17 -5.62 32.04
N ILE A 17 26.85 -5.65 32.04
CA ILE A 17 25.99 -5.21 33.14
C ILE A 17 25.30 -6.43 33.71
N LYS A 18 25.60 -6.80 34.96
CA LYS A 18 24.93 -7.92 35.66
C LYS A 18 23.54 -7.46 36.13
N GLY A 19 22.50 -8.17 35.70
CA GLY A 19 21.14 -8.00 36.22
C GLY A 19 20.07 -7.63 35.20
N LEU A 20 20.38 -7.53 33.90
CA LEU A 20 19.39 -7.31 32.84
C LEU A 20 19.01 -8.62 32.13
N SER A 21 17.75 -8.71 31.69
CA SER A 21 17.28 -9.84 30.90
C SER A 21 17.96 -9.90 29.52
N ILE A 22 17.90 -11.05 28.85
CA ILE A 22 18.50 -11.23 27.50
C ILE A 22 17.88 -10.23 26.49
N CYS A 23 16.62 -9.86 26.64
CA CYS A 23 15.96 -8.85 25.80
C CYS A 23 16.52 -7.44 25.99
N ASP A 24 16.82 -7.05 27.24
CA ASP A 24 17.37 -5.73 27.54
C ASP A 24 18.80 -5.57 27.01
N GLN A 25 19.57 -6.66 26.97
CA GLN A 25 20.93 -6.67 26.41
C GLN A 25 20.92 -6.54 24.88
N PHE A 26 19.91 -7.09 24.21
CA PHE A 26 19.76 -6.99 22.76
C PHE A 26 19.37 -5.56 22.33
N PHE A 27 18.50 -4.90 23.07
CA PHE A 27 18.04 -3.52 22.78
C PHE A 27 19.17 -2.48 22.96
N LEU A 28 19.99 -2.61 24.00
CA LEU A 28 21.14 -1.74 24.22
C LEU A 28 22.27 -1.97 23.21
N GLY A 29 22.42 -3.19 22.71
CA GLY A 29 23.39 -3.53 21.67
C GLY A 29 23.07 -2.91 20.32
N GLN A 30 21.78 -2.84 19.93
CA GLN A 30 21.36 -2.19 18.70
C GLN A 30 21.48 -0.65 18.76
N MET A 31 21.15 -0.02 19.87
CA MET A 31 21.34 1.42 20.06
C MET A 31 22.84 1.82 20.00
N TRP A 32 23.74 0.97 20.47
CA TRP A 32 25.17 1.25 20.43
C TRP A 32 25.76 1.14 19.01
N ASN A 33 25.33 0.18 18.22
CA ASN A 33 25.77 0.03 16.83
C ASN A 33 25.31 1.21 15.94
N SER A 34 24.13 1.73 16.15
CA SER A 34 23.64 2.93 15.44
C SER A 34 24.43 4.20 15.80
N PHE A 35 25.01 4.26 16.99
CA PHE A 35 25.80 5.40 17.43
C PHE A 35 27.24 5.40 16.88
N ILE A 36 27.79 4.25 16.53
CA ILE A 36 29.16 4.11 16.02
C ILE A 36 29.26 4.32 14.50
N GLN A 37 28.17 4.09 13.75
CA GLN A 37 28.18 4.28 12.28
C GLN A 37 27.89 5.71 11.82
N GLY A 38 27.48 6.61 12.70
CA GLY A 38 27.18 8.02 12.39
C GLY A 38 28.29 8.98 12.81
N GLY A 39 29.55 8.76 12.37
CA GLY A 39 30.66 9.65 12.70
C GLY A 39 30.67 10.96 11.91
N THR A 40 30.22 12.04 12.53
CA THR A 40 30.67 13.39 12.15
C THR A 40 30.86 14.24 13.42
N TYR A 41 32.09 14.67 13.65
CA TYR A 41 32.49 15.56 14.74
C TYR A 41 31.84 16.93 14.62
N MET A 42 31.07 17.34 15.63
CA MET A 42 30.83 18.76 15.90
C MET A 42 31.09 19.06 17.39
N LYS A 43 32.07 19.89 17.64
CA LYS A 43 32.31 20.54 18.92
C LYS A 43 31.21 21.59 19.14
N ALA A 44 30.31 21.39 20.10
CA ALA A 44 29.47 22.43 20.62
C ALA A 44 29.61 22.53 22.16
N LYS A 45 29.76 23.76 22.60
CA LYS A 45 30.08 24.20 23.96
C LYS A 45 28.97 23.80 24.95
N LYS A 46 29.42 23.41 26.14
CA LYS A 46 28.57 23.32 27.35
C LYS A 46 27.95 24.69 27.63
N THR A 47 26.64 24.82 27.54
CA THR A 47 25.77 25.69 28.36
C THR A 47 24.33 25.46 27.93
N VAL A 48 23.42 25.46 28.92
CA VAL A 48 21.94 25.31 28.80
C VAL A 48 21.40 23.88 28.87
N ALA A 49 21.37 23.38 30.08
CA ALA A 49 20.48 22.28 30.48
C ALA A 49 20.05 22.45 31.94
N ILE A 50 19.49 23.60 32.30
CA ILE A 50 18.73 23.82 33.54
C ILE A 50 17.63 24.84 33.18
N GLY A 51 16.44 24.37 32.91
CA GLY A 51 15.33 25.28 32.64
C GLY A 51 14.08 24.67 32.00
N MET A 52 13.69 23.43 32.34
CA MET A 52 12.37 22.89 31.98
C MET A 52 11.89 21.82 32.97
N ALA A 53 11.75 22.22 34.24
CA ALA A 53 11.15 21.37 35.26
C ALA A 53 10.34 22.17 36.28
N ALA A 54 9.69 23.25 35.87
CA ALA A 54 8.90 24.07 36.80
C ALA A 54 7.73 24.80 36.07
N LEU A 55 6.84 24.06 35.40
CA LEU A 55 5.58 24.62 34.87
C LEU A 55 4.52 23.52 34.70
N MET A 56 4.38 22.65 35.69
CA MET A 56 3.21 21.76 35.80
C MET A 56 2.77 21.66 37.25
N MET A 57 2.25 22.73 37.80
CA MET A 57 1.41 22.71 39.02
C MET A 57 0.83 24.11 39.25
N SER A 58 -0.29 24.40 38.61
CA SER A 58 -1.27 25.36 39.17
C SER A 58 -2.51 25.44 38.27
N GLY A 59 -3.59 24.90 38.72
CA GLY A 59 -4.87 25.08 38.01
C GLY A 59 -5.96 24.11 38.41
N VAL A 60 -6.11 23.81 39.72
CA VAL A 60 -7.38 23.29 40.22
C VAL A 60 -7.88 24.28 41.23
N PHE A 61 -8.97 24.99 40.91
CA PHE A 61 -10.06 25.28 41.85
C PHE A 61 -11.16 26.19 41.22
N ALA A 62 -12.34 25.62 41.26
CA ALA A 62 -13.62 26.24 41.62
C ALA A 62 -14.41 27.02 40.56
N GLY A 63 -15.63 26.57 40.42
CA GLY A 63 -16.74 27.37 39.90
C GLY A 63 -18.01 26.56 39.63
N CYS A 64 -18.68 26.06 40.70
CA CYS A 64 -20.10 25.76 40.60
C CYS A 64 -20.88 27.08 40.46
N GLY A 65 -21.63 27.22 39.37
CA GLY A 65 -22.58 28.30 39.16
C GLY A 65 -23.67 27.80 38.20
N SER A 66 -24.82 27.45 38.76
CA SER A 66 -26.04 27.14 38.02
C SER A 66 -26.57 28.39 37.32
N GLY A 67 -26.74 28.29 36.01
CA GLY A 67 -27.45 29.26 35.19
C GLY A 67 -27.96 28.57 33.93
N ALA A 68 -29.26 28.32 33.89
CA ALA A 68 -29.93 27.85 32.68
C ALA A 68 -29.89 28.96 31.61
N GLY A 69 -29.14 28.70 30.55
CA GLY A 69 -29.13 29.49 29.33
C GLY A 69 -28.94 28.53 28.17
N ASN A 70 -29.94 28.45 27.32
CA ASN A 70 -29.91 27.76 26.07
C ASN A 70 -28.96 28.52 25.12
N ASP A 71 -27.67 28.18 25.17
CA ASP A 71 -26.74 28.52 24.12
C ASP A 71 -26.15 27.17 23.59
N SER A 72 -26.31 26.95 22.32
CA SER A 72 -25.63 25.87 21.59
C SER A 72 -24.13 26.09 21.74
N ASP A 73 -23.55 25.47 22.76
CA ASP A 73 -22.12 25.42 22.98
C ASP A 73 -21.52 24.63 21.81
N SER A 74 -20.93 25.33 20.85
CA SER A 74 -20.12 24.74 19.82
C SER A 74 -18.80 24.29 20.46
N GLY A 75 -18.86 23.23 21.26
CA GLY A 75 -17.69 22.62 21.90
C GLY A 75 -16.68 22.19 20.84
N ASN A 76 -15.38 22.30 21.14
CA ASN A 76 -14.32 21.78 20.28
C ASN A 76 -14.49 20.26 20.09
N VAL A 77 -14.49 19.79 18.83
CA VAL A 77 -14.59 18.40 18.48
C VAL A 77 -13.23 17.93 18.01
N SER A 78 -12.66 16.93 18.69
CA SER A 78 -11.41 16.30 18.28
C SER A 78 -11.68 14.93 17.67
N LEU A 79 -11.08 14.66 16.47
CA LEU A 79 -11.12 13.39 15.78
C LEU A 79 -9.72 12.78 15.70
N THR A 80 -9.67 11.45 15.61
CA THR A 80 -8.45 10.73 15.23
C THR A 80 -8.69 9.94 13.96
N ILE A 81 -7.82 10.12 12.97
CA ILE A 81 -7.78 9.33 11.73
C ILE A 81 -6.60 8.38 11.81
N PHE A 82 -6.86 7.08 11.77
CA PHE A 82 -5.84 6.04 11.62
C PHE A 82 -5.77 5.59 10.16
N GLN A 83 -4.62 5.77 9.51
CA GLN A 83 -4.45 5.44 8.10
C GLN A 83 -3.14 4.69 7.84
N ALA A 84 -3.10 3.93 6.73
CA ALA A 84 -1.98 3.06 6.36
C ALA A 84 -1.20 3.54 5.12
N LYS A 85 -1.73 4.52 4.37
CA LYS A 85 -1.15 5.03 3.11
C LYS A 85 -0.15 6.15 3.40
N ILE A 86 1.10 5.78 3.72
CA ILE A 86 2.11 6.76 4.18
C ILE A 86 2.51 7.76 3.10
N GLU A 87 2.54 7.33 1.84
CA GLU A 87 2.86 8.16 0.70
C GLU A 87 1.86 9.31 0.48
N ALA A 88 0.62 9.17 0.99
CA ALA A 88 -0.40 10.22 0.95
C ALA A 88 -0.41 11.13 2.19
N ASN A 89 0.51 10.91 3.15
CA ASN A 89 0.46 11.55 4.46
C ASN A 89 0.51 13.10 4.39
N ASP A 90 1.32 13.65 3.50
CA ASP A 90 1.43 15.11 3.35
C ASP A 90 0.20 15.72 2.66
N GLY A 91 -0.39 15.01 1.70
CA GLY A 91 -1.69 15.38 1.12
C GLY A 91 -2.81 15.36 2.16
N TYR A 92 -2.88 14.35 3.01
CA TYR A 92 -3.85 14.30 4.11
C TYR A 92 -3.66 15.44 5.12
N LYS A 93 -2.42 15.79 5.49
CA LYS A 93 -2.16 16.95 6.36
C LYS A 93 -2.64 18.26 5.74
N LYS A 94 -2.49 18.41 4.42
CA LYS A 94 -2.98 19.58 3.68
C LYS A 94 -4.50 19.65 3.70
N LEU A 95 -5.19 18.52 3.43
CA LEU A 95 -6.65 18.42 3.54
C LEU A 95 -7.16 18.76 4.94
N ILE A 96 -6.54 18.19 5.98
CA ILE A 96 -6.90 18.44 7.36
C ILE A 96 -6.77 19.93 7.68
N LYS A 97 -5.64 20.53 7.35
CA LYS A 97 -5.39 21.95 7.57
C LYS A 97 -6.45 22.83 6.90
N GLU A 98 -6.78 22.57 5.64
CA GLU A 98 -7.81 23.36 4.93
C GLU A 98 -9.20 23.17 5.51
N TYR A 99 -9.52 21.97 6.01
CA TYR A 99 -10.79 21.73 6.67
C TYR A 99 -10.88 22.45 8.03
N GLU A 100 -9.81 22.38 8.85
CA GLU A 100 -9.75 23.06 10.16
C GLU A 100 -9.80 24.58 10.03
N GLU A 101 -9.19 25.16 8.98
CA GLU A 101 -9.30 26.61 8.70
C GLU A 101 -10.74 27.04 8.42
N LYS A 102 -11.56 26.18 7.81
CA LYS A 102 -13.00 26.40 7.56
C LYS A 102 -13.86 26.06 8.80
N HIS A 103 -13.33 25.22 9.70
CA HIS A 103 -14.04 24.68 10.88
C HIS A 103 -13.20 24.86 12.17
N PRO A 104 -13.04 26.10 12.69
CA PRO A 104 -12.09 26.41 13.77
C PRO A 104 -12.37 25.72 15.11
N ASN A 105 -13.52 25.06 15.25
CA ASN A 105 -13.90 24.26 16.40
C ASN A 105 -13.59 22.76 16.23
N VAL A 106 -12.94 22.37 15.13
CA VAL A 106 -12.57 20.98 14.83
C VAL A 106 -11.05 20.83 14.88
N GLU A 107 -10.58 19.76 15.49
CA GLU A 107 -9.18 19.31 15.50
C GLU A 107 -9.11 17.89 15.00
N ILE A 108 -8.26 17.62 14.00
CA ILE A 108 -8.11 16.28 13.39
C ILE A 108 -6.68 15.78 13.57
N ASN A 109 -6.53 14.74 14.36
CA ASN A 109 -5.25 14.08 14.61
C ASN A 109 -5.03 12.94 13.60
N LEU A 110 -4.00 13.07 12.76
CA LEU A 110 -3.65 12.06 11.77
C LEU A 110 -2.58 11.11 12.32
N GLU A 111 -2.90 9.83 12.38
CA GLU A 111 -1.97 8.76 12.74
C GLU A 111 -1.71 7.87 11.52
N ALA A 112 -0.46 7.83 11.08
CA ALA A 112 -0.03 7.02 9.95
C ALA A 112 0.86 5.87 10.44
N VAL A 113 0.49 4.64 10.08
CA VAL A 113 1.24 3.41 10.40
C VAL A 113 1.42 2.60 9.13
N THR A 114 2.61 2.01 8.95
CA THR A 114 2.94 1.26 7.74
C THR A 114 3.36 -0.18 8.02
N GLY A 115 3.28 -0.99 6.97
CA GLY A 115 3.84 -2.33 6.93
C GLY A 115 3.08 -3.33 7.79
N ASN A 116 3.80 -4.36 8.21
CA ASN A 116 3.24 -5.51 8.93
C ASN A 116 2.61 -5.17 10.30
N ASP A 117 2.91 -3.98 10.84
CA ASP A 117 2.41 -3.56 12.15
C ASP A 117 1.03 -2.88 12.08
N THR A 118 0.53 -2.55 10.88
CA THR A 118 -0.72 -1.79 10.70
C THR A 118 -1.91 -2.51 11.33
N ALA A 119 -2.15 -3.77 10.98
CA ALA A 119 -3.28 -4.55 11.51
C ALA A 119 -3.17 -4.78 13.02
N ALA A 120 -1.98 -5.08 13.53
CA ALA A 120 -1.74 -5.26 14.96
C ALA A 120 -1.96 -3.96 15.75
N THR A 121 -1.50 -2.83 15.21
CA THR A 121 -1.66 -1.51 15.81
C THR A 121 -3.12 -1.08 15.83
N LEU A 122 -3.85 -1.24 14.71
CA LEU A 122 -5.29 -0.97 14.66
C LEU A 122 -6.05 -1.81 15.68
N LYS A 123 -5.76 -3.11 15.75
CA LYS A 123 -6.39 -4.02 16.72
C LYS A 123 -6.16 -3.59 18.16
N ALA A 124 -4.95 -3.15 18.51
CA ALA A 124 -4.64 -2.65 19.85
C ALA A 124 -5.39 -1.34 20.14
N LYS A 125 -5.44 -0.40 19.20
CA LYS A 125 -6.17 0.86 19.33
C LYS A 125 -7.67 0.64 19.50
N MET A 126 -8.28 -0.25 18.72
CA MET A 126 -9.71 -0.61 18.85
C MET A 126 -10.09 -1.09 20.23
N GLN A 127 -9.13 -1.61 21.02
CA GLN A 127 -9.36 -2.07 22.39
C GLN A 127 -9.11 -1.02 23.47
N SER A 128 -8.29 0.00 23.20
CA SER A 128 -7.83 0.97 24.20
C SER A 128 -8.32 2.39 23.94
N ASP A 129 -8.10 2.89 22.74
CA ASP A 129 -8.41 4.26 22.30
C ASP A 129 -8.78 4.22 20.78
N PRO A 130 -10.03 3.82 20.47
CA PRO A 130 -10.45 3.63 19.08
C PRO A 130 -10.41 4.94 18.29
N PRO A 131 -9.80 4.95 17.09
CA PRO A 131 -9.84 6.12 16.22
C PRO A 131 -11.26 6.37 15.72
N THR A 132 -11.60 7.64 15.48
CA THR A 132 -12.92 8.03 14.95
C THR A 132 -13.08 7.58 13.50
N ILE A 133 -12.00 7.71 12.70
CA ILE A 133 -11.92 7.23 11.31
C ILE A 133 -10.75 6.27 11.23
N PHE A 134 -10.95 5.14 10.56
CA PHE A 134 -9.88 4.14 10.40
C PHE A 134 -9.88 3.49 9.03
N ALA A 135 -8.66 3.27 8.52
CA ALA A 135 -8.44 2.59 7.26
C ALA A 135 -8.78 1.10 7.35
N VAL A 136 -9.46 0.61 6.32
CA VAL A 136 -9.80 -0.81 6.13
C VAL A 136 -9.57 -1.19 4.67
N GLY A 137 -9.29 -2.46 4.40
CA GLY A 137 -8.90 -2.91 3.07
C GLY A 137 -9.61 -4.17 2.56
N GLY A 138 -10.35 -4.90 3.41
CA GLY A 138 -10.95 -6.14 2.95
C GLY A 138 -11.97 -6.80 3.90
N PHE A 139 -12.40 -8.00 3.52
CA PHE A 139 -13.42 -8.77 4.24
C PHE A 139 -12.99 -9.15 5.67
N ASN A 140 -11.70 -9.31 5.92
CA ASN A 140 -11.20 -9.58 7.28
C ASN A 140 -11.49 -8.37 8.19
N ASP A 141 -11.32 -7.16 7.70
CA ASP A 141 -11.64 -5.96 8.46
C ASP A 141 -13.15 -5.82 8.69
N LEU A 142 -13.96 -6.17 7.68
CA LEU A 142 -15.41 -6.20 7.84
C LEU A 142 -15.85 -7.27 8.88
N LYS A 143 -15.17 -8.41 8.91
CA LYS A 143 -15.41 -9.45 9.93
C LYS A 143 -15.00 -8.99 11.32
N ASP A 144 -13.82 -8.39 11.45
CA ASP A 144 -13.22 -8.03 12.73
C ASP A 144 -13.84 -6.77 13.34
N TYR A 145 -14.26 -5.81 12.50
CA TYR A 145 -14.70 -4.48 12.91
C TYR A 145 -16.11 -4.09 12.45
N GLY A 146 -16.80 -4.91 11.65
CA GLY A 146 -18.12 -4.57 11.09
C GLY A 146 -19.16 -4.17 12.13
N ASP A 147 -19.13 -4.78 13.32
CA ASP A 147 -20.05 -4.46 14.43
C ASP A 147 -19.81 -3.06 15.05
N VAL A 148 -18.68 -2.44 14.74
CA VAL A 148 -18.30 -1.10 15.22
C VAL A 148 -18.15 -0.08 14.09
N MET A 149 -18.51 -0.44 12.86
CA MET A 149 -18.56 0.49 11.73
C MET A 149 -19.89 1.22 11.68
N GLU A 150 -19.85 2.52 11.41
CA GLU A 150 -21.03 3.37 11.20
C GLU A 150 -21.60 3.17 9.81
N ASP A 151 -22.92 3.23 9.66
CA ASP A 151 -23.60 3.29 8.36
C ASP A 151 -23.30 4.64 7.70
N VAL A 152 -22.67 4.60 6.52
CA VAL A 152 -22.28 5.76 5.72
C VAL A 152 -23.08 5.89 4.42
N SER A 153 -24.14 5.11 4.26
CA SER A 153 -25.01 5.12 3.07
C SER A 153 -25.67 6.47 2.80
N ASP A 154 -25.80 7.30 3.83
CA ASP A 154 -26.43 8.62 3.78
C ASP A 154 -25.51 9.73 3.28
N LEU A 155 -24.22 9.48 3.08
CA LEU A 155 -23.30 10.47 2.53
C LEU A 155 -23.62 10.79 1.07
N ASP A 156 -23.65 12.09 0.74
CA ASP A 156 -23.97 12.54 -0.62
C ASP A 156 -23.01 11.95 -1.66
N ILE A 157 -21.73 11.78 -1.31
CA ILE A 157 -20.74 11.19 -2.21
C ILE A 157 -21.08 9.77 -2.65
N MET A 158 -21.84 8.99 -1.86
CA MET A 158 -22.25 7.63 -2.25
C MET A 158 -23.12 7.59 -3.50
N LYS A 159 -23.79 8.68 -3.84
CA LYS A 159 -24.56 8.81 -5.10
C LYS A 159 -23.69 8.86 -6.35
N HIS A 160 -22.41 9.18 -6.17
CA HIS A 160 -21.40 9.32 -7.19
C HIS A 160 -20.47 8.09 -7.28
N ALA A 161 -20.58 7.14 -6.35
CA ALA A 161 -19.73 5.95 -6.32
C ALA A 161 -19.89 5.13 -7.62
N LEU A 162 -18.77 4.76 -8.23
CA LEU A 162 -18.76 3.89 -9.39
C LEU A 162 -19.28 2.49 -9.02
N SER A 163 -19.94 1.83 -9.96
CA SER A 163 -20.54 0.51 -9.73
C SER A 163 -19.50 -0.49 -9.20
N GLY A 164 -19.89 -1.25 -8.17
CA GLY A 164 -19.08 -2.30 -7.56
C GLY A 164 -18.03 -1.82 -6.53
N THR A 165 -17.78 -0.51 -6.43
CA THR A 165 -16.70 0.02 -5.56
C THR A 165 -17.04 0.00 -4.08
N THR A 166 -18.32 -0.11 -3.73
CA THR A 166 -18.80 -0.22 -2.34
C THR A 166 -19.12 -1.65 -1.91
N ASP A 167 -19.12 -2.62 -2.83
CA ASP A 167 -19.67 -3.97 -2.61
C ASP A 167 -19.01 -4.71 -1.46
N MET A 168 -17.69 -4.58 -1.31
CA MET A 168 -16.90 -5.25 -0.26
C MET A 168 -17.37 -4.89 1.14
N PHE A 169 -17.80 -3.64 1.36
CA PHE A 169 -18.28 -3.13 2.65
C PHE A 169 -19.78 -2.88 2.67
N THR A 170 -20.53 -3.50 1.74
CA THR A 170 -21.99 -3.46 1.72
C THR A 170 -22.56 -4.72 2.36
N LYS A 171 -23.39 -4.54 3.40
CA LYS A 171 -24.10 -5.62 4.09
C LYS A 171 -25.53 -5.19 4.39
N ASP A 172 -26.51 -6.06 4.12
CA ASP A 172 -27.93 -5.81 4.37
C ASP A 172 -28.44 -4.48 3.77
N GLY A 173 -27.90 -4.10 2.59
CA GLY A 173 -28.26 -2.86 1.89
C GLY A 173 -27.66 -1.58 2.47
N LYS A 174 -26.72 -1.68 3.42
CA LYS A 174 -26.02 -0.57 4.06
C LYS A 174 -24.53 -0.60 3.71
N ILE A 175 -23.94 0.58 3.55
CA ILE A 175 -22.52 0.76 3.27
C ILE A 175 -21.80 1.14 4.58
N TYR A 176 -20.73 0.42 4.91
CA TYR A 176 -20.01 0.57 6.19
C TYR A 176 -18.60 1.15 6.05
N ALA A 177 -18.11 1.35 4.83
CA ALA A 177 -16.86 2.05 4.58
C ALA A 177 -16.93 2.83 3.26
N VAL A 178 -16.23 3.97 3.25
CA VAL A 178 -16.14 4.88 2.11
C VAL A 178 -14.94 4.49 1.27
N PRO A 179 -15.09 4.10 -0.02
CA PRO A 179 -13.96 3.85 -0.89
C PRO A 179 -13.22 5.15 -1.17
N LEU A 180 -11.90 5.18 -0.98
CA LEU A 180 -11.11 6.40 -1.12
C LEU A 180 -10.37 6.49 -2.43
N TYR A 181 -9.77 5.40 -2.86
CA TYR A 181 -8.96 5.37 -4.07
C TYR A 181 -8.95 3.99 -4.71
N MET A 182 -8.91 4.02 -6.02
CA MET A 182 -8.55 2.86 -6.84
C MET A 182 -7.06 2.88 -7.12
N GLU A 183 -6.54 1.71 -7.33
CA GLU A 183 -5.19 1.51 -7.88
C GLU A 183 -5.28 0.52 -9.04
N GLY A 184 -4.31 0.58 -9.92
CA GLY A 184 -4.20 -0.36 -11.01
C GLY A 184 -2.77 -0.79 -11.23
N TYR A 185 -2.58 -2.02 -11.67
CA TYR A 185 -1.27 -2.58 -11.92
C TYR A 185 -1.15 -3.25 -13.29
N GLY A 186 0.08 -3.32 -13.73
CA GLY A 186 0.55 -3.88 -14.97
C GLY A 186 2.06 -3.95 -14.93
N PHE A 187 2.70 -3.75 -16.07
CA PHE A 187 4.13 -3.54 -16.14
C PHE A 187 4.43 -2.04 -16.26
N VAL A 188 5.04 -1.48 -15.23
CA VAL A 188 5.57 -0.11 -15.25
C VAL A 188 6.89 -0.13 -16.01
N ILE A 189 6.93 0.58 -17.13
CA ILE A 189 8.07 0.58 -18.05
C ILE A 189 8.69 1.96 -18.18
N ASN A 190 10.00 2.03 -18.37
CA ASN A 190 10.66 3.22 -18.91
C ASN A 190 10.45 3.21 -20.44
N LYS A 191 9.41 3.93 -20.91
CA LYS A 191 9.02 3.94 -22.34
C LYS A 191 10.15 4.41 -23.25
N GLN A 192 11.00 5.35 -22.77
CA GLN A 192 12.10 5.86 -23.56
C GLN A 192 13.14 4.77 -23.88
N MET A 193 13.40 3.86 -22.92
CA MET A 193 14.31 2.72 -23.16
C MET A 193 13.78 1.78 -24.24
N PHE A 194 12.48 1.48 -24.21
CA PHE A 194 11.85 0.65 -25.24
C PHE A 194 11.82 1.33 -26.60
N GLU A 195 11.49 2.62 -26.67
CA GLU A 195 11.51 3.41 -27.90
C GLU A 195 12.92 3.50 -28.50
N ASP A 196 13.95 3.71 -27.69
CA ASP A 196 15.35 3.71 -28.12
C ASP A 196 15.83 2.33 -28.59
N ALA A 197 15.21 1.27 -28.08
CA ALA A 197 15.40 -0.09 -28.58
C ALA A 197 14.60 -0.36 -29.88
N GLY A 198 13.78 0.59 -30.35
CA GLY A 198 12.96 0.47 -31.54
C GLY A 198 11.61 -0.22 -31.28
N VAL A 199 11.14 -0.23 -30.04
CA VAL A 199 9.87 -0.83 -29.61
C VAL A 199 8.88 0.26 -29.23
N SER A 200 7.76 0.35 -29.92
CA SER A 200 6.65 1.27 -29.56
C SER A 200 5.85 0.68 -28.38
N VAL A 201 5.47 1.54 -27.43
CA VAL A 201 4.60 1.17 -26.30
C VAL A 201 3.28 0.56 -26.79
N ASP A 202 2.66 1.16 -27.81
CA ASP A 202 1.40 0.68 -28.37
C ASP A 202 1.50 -0.75 -28.94
N SER A 203 2.70 -1.17 -29.35
CA SER A 203 2.90 -2.56 -29.81
C SER A 203 2.93 -3.60 -28.68
N MET A 204 3.02 -3.15 -27.41
CA MET A 204 3.14 -4.01 -26.25
C MET A 204 1.83 -4.17 -25.45
N MET A 205 0.69 -3.75 -26.01
CA MET A 205 -0.61 -3.79 -25.31
C MET A 205 -1.24 -5.19 -25.21
N ASN A 206 -0.62 -6.23 -25.76
CA ASN A 206 -1.02 -7.63 -25.59
C ASN A 206 0.23 -8.49 -25.30
N PHE A 207 0.00 -9.73 -24.90
CA PHE A 207 1.11 -10.62 -24.50
C PHE A 207 2.17 -10.81 -25.57
N ASP A 208 1.79 -11.10 -26.82
CA ASP A 208 2.73 -11.37 -27.92
C ASP A 208 3.57 -10.14 -28.23
N GLY A 209 2.94 -8.98 -28.27
CA GLY A 209 3.63 -7.70 -28.48
C GLY A 209 4.56 -7.35 -27.31
N MET A 210 4.10 -7.52 -26.08
CA MET A 210 4.91 -7.35 -24.88
C MET A 210 6.13 -8.26 -24.88
N LYS A 211 5.93 -9.57 -25.13
CA LYS A 211 7.03 -10.53 -25.21
C LYS A 211 8.03 -10.14 -26.28
N LYS A 212 7.57 -9.77 -27.47
CA LYS A 212 8.43 -9.31 -28.56
C LYS A 212 9.24 -8.05 -28.21
N GLY A 213 8.59 -7.11 -27.51
CA GLY A 213 9.25 -5.89 -27.04
C GLY A 213 10.35 -6.21 -26.02
N PHE A 214 10.05 -7.08 -25.05
CA PHE A 214 11.00 -7.52 -24.03
C PHE A 214 12.18 -8.30 -24.64
N ASP A 215 11.91 -9.24 -25.57
CA ASP A 215 12.95 -9.96 -26.33
C ASP A 215 13.86 -8.99 -27.09
N THR A 216 13.28 -7.96 -27.71
CA THR A 216 14.03 -6.96 -28.47
C THR A 216 14.95 -6.15 -27.58
N LEU A 217 14.42 -5.62 -26.45
CA LEU A 217 15.22 -4.86 -25.49
C LEU A 217 16.29 -5.73 -24.84
N LYS A 218 15.94 -6.95 -24.42
CA LYS A 218 16.91 -7.90 -23.85
C LYS A 218 18.08 -8.15 -24.79
N LYS A 219 17.79 -8.42 -26.08
CA LYS A 219 18.84 -8.62 -27.07
C LYS A 219 19.77 -7.40 -27.18
N LYS A 220 19.23 -6.18 -27.19
CA LYS A 220 20.03 -4.95 -27.27
C LYS A 220 20.87 -4.70 -26.02
N ILE A 221 20.37 -5.09 -24.84
CA ILE A 221 21.14 -5.07 -23.60
C ILE A 221 22.30 -6.09 -23.70
N ASP A 222 22.01 -7.34 -24.08
CA ASP A 222 22.98 -8.41 -24.19
C ASP A 222 24.09 -8.09 -25.24
N ASP A 223 23.71 -7.43 -26.35
CA ASP A 223 24.64 -6.99 -27.42
C ASP A 223 25.43 -5.72 -27.01
N GLY A 224 25.09 -5.06 -25.89
CA GLY A 224 25.74 -3.83 -25.42
C GLY A 224 25.32 -2.56 -26.15
N GLU A 225 24.29 -2.62 -27.03
CA GLU A 225 23.83 -1.48 -27.83
C GLU A 225 23.19 -0.36 -27.00
N MET A 226 22.72 -0.67 -25.78
CA MET A 226 22.08 0.29 -24.88
C MET A 226 23.07 1.02 -23.95
N LYS A 227 24.32 0.50 -23.82
CA LYS A 227 25.24 0.86 -22.75
C LYS A 227 25.72 2.32 -22.79
N ASP A 228 25.88 2.90 -23.97
CA ASP A 228 26.35 4.29 -24.10
C ASP A 228 25.30 5.30 -23.58
N LYS A 229 23.99 4.99 -23.77
CA LYS A 229 22.89 5.84 -23.35
C LYS A 229 22.42 5.52 -21.94
N TYR A 230 22.44 4.25 -21.56
CA TYR A 230 21.96 3.73 -20.28
C TYR A 230 23.05 2.88 -19.60
N PRO A 231 24.08 3.55 -19.02
CA PRO A 231 25.24 2.85 -18.48
C PRO A 231 24.93 1.91 -17.30
N ASN A 232 23.81 2.15 -16.61
CA ASN A 232 23.36 1.36 -15.47
C ASN A 232 22.45 0.18 -15.88
N LEU A 233 21.96 0.15 -17.12
CA LEU A 233 20.96 -0.84 -17.55
C LEU A 233 21.55 -2.25 -17.62
N GLU A 234 21.06 -3.15 -16.77
CA GLU A 234 21.53 -4.53 -16.60
C GLU A 234 20.54 -5.57 -17.14
N ALA A 235 19.24 -5.32 -17.00
CA ALA A 235 18.20 -6.26 -17.43
C ALA A 235 16.93 -5.52 -17.88
N VAL A 236 16.02 -6.26 -18.54
CA VAL A 236 14.73 -5.71 -18.93
C VAL A 236 13.89 -5.41 -17.70
N MET A 237 13.85 -6.31 -16.72
CA MET A 237 13.05 -6.10 -15.51
C MET A 237 13.69 -6.64 -14.24
N GLU A 238 13.09 -6.28 -13.10
CA GLU A 238 13.33 -6.89 -11.80
C GLU A 238 12.03 -7.50 -11.26
N TYR A 239 12.16 -8.60 -10.49
CA TYR A 239 11.02 -9.31 -9.91
C TYR A 239 11.25 -9.56 -8.41
N PRO A 240 10.69 -8.72 -7.52
CA PRO A 240 11.01 -8.73 -6.09
C PRO A 240 10.15 -9.75 -5.32
N THR A 241 10.43 -11.03 -5.48
CA THR A 241 9.65 -12.10 -4.85
C THR A 241 9.93 -12.31 -3.36
N LYS A 242 10.87 -11.56 -2.76
CA LYS A 242 10.97 -11.46 -1.30
C LYS A 242 9.66 -10.93 -0.68
N GLU A 243 8.98 -10.06 -1.41
CA GLU A 243 7.69 -9.50 -1.00
C GLU A 243 6.55 -10.44 -1.39
N LEU A 244 6.03 -11.18 -0.42
CA LEU A 244 5.00 -12.21 -0.65
C LEU A 244 3.72 -11.66 -1.30
N TRP A 245 3.39 -10.38 -1.09
CA TRP A 245 2.22 -9.74 -1.70
C TRP A 245 2.33 -9.61 -3.23
N ILE A 246 3.54 -9.58 -3.79
CA ILE A 246 3.71 -9.43 -5.25
C ILE A 246 3.25 -10.69 -5.97
N ALA A 247 3.79 -11.85 -5.60
CA ALA A 247 3.38 -13.12 -6.16
C ALA A 247 2.03 -13.60 -5.58
N GLY A 248 1.83 -13.40 -4.26
CA GLY A 248 0.71 -13.94 -3.51
C GLY A 248 -0.59 -13.11 -3.56
N ASP A 249 -0.53 -11.80 -3.86
CA ASP A 249 -1.74 -11.00 -4.04
C ASP A 249 -1.93 -10.66 -5.53
N HIS A 250 -0.98 -9.95 -6.14
CA HIS A 250 -1.18 -9.40 -7.47
C HIS A 250 -1.00 -10.44 -8.58
N ASP A 251 0.01 -11.33 -8.51
CA ASP A 251 0.20 -12.31 -9.58
C ASP A 251 -0.81 -13.45 -9.50
N VAL A 252 -1.13 -13.95 -8.28
CA VAL A 252 -2.14 -14.99 -8.11
C VAL A 252 -3.54 -14.52 -8.50
N ASN A 253 -3.79 -13.20 -8.50
CA ASN A 253 -5.07 -12.64 -8.93
C ASN A 253 -5.44 -13.07 -10.36
N VAL A 254 -4.44 -13.30 -11.23
CA VAL A 254 -4.66 -13.87 -12.57
C VAL A 254 -5.38 -15.22 -12.46
N ALA A 255 -4.91 -16.12 -11.60
CA ALA A 255 -5.55 -17.42 -11.41
C ALA A 255 -6.97 -17.27 -10.84
N LEU A 256 -7.13 -16.39 -9.85
CA LEU A 256 -8.41 -16.21 -9.16
C LEU A 256 -9.48 -15.60 -10.06
N THR A 257 -9.13 -14.69 -10.97
CA THR A 257 -10.09 -14.08 -11.89
C THR A 257 -10.65 -15.05 -12.93
N HIS A 258 -10.01 -16.21 -13.16
CA HIS A 258 -10.60 -17.30 -13.95
C HIS A 258 -11.76 -17.99 -13.23
N ASP A 259 -11.70 -18.06 -11.91
CA ASP A 259 -12.63 -18.82 -11.08
C ASP A 259 -13.71 -17.92 -10.44
N PHE A 260 -13.41 -16.63 -10.25
CA PHE A 260 -14.25 -15.68 -9.52
C PHE A 260 -14.30 -14.33 -10.25
N GLU A 261 -15.49 -13.80 -10.46
CA GLU A 261 -15.68 -12.49 -11.09
C GLU A 261 -15.34 -11.35 -10.12
N THR A 262 -15.66 -11.53 -8.84
CA THR A 262 -15.50 -10.50 -7.79
C THR A 262 -14.82 -11.07 -6.54
N ALA A 263 -14.33 -10.16 -5.70
CA ALA A 263 -13.84 -10.52 -4.37
C ALA A 263 -14.93 -11.13 -3.48
N ASN A 264 -16.20 -10.72 -3.68
CA ASN A 264 -17.34 -11.27 -2.96
C ASN A 264 -17.56 -12.76 -3.33
N ASP A 265 -17.41 -13.11 -4.61
CA ASP A 265 -17.52 -14.50 -5.07
C ASP A 265 -16.43 -15.37 -4.45
N ALA A 266 -15.18 -14.89 -4.46
CA ALA A 266 -14.04 -15.56 -3.81
C ALA A 266 -14.26 -15.70 -2.30
N TYR A 267 -14.79 -14.65 -1.65
CA TYR A 267 -15.09 -14.68 -0.21
C TYR A 267 -16.19 -15.69 0.13
N GLY A 268 -17.19 -15.84 -0.71
CA GLY A 268 -18.27 -16.81 -0.55
C GLY A 268 -17.89 -18.26 -0.87
N ALA A 269 -16.78 -18.50 -1.59
CA ALA A 269 -16.43 -19.82 -2.10
C ALA A 269 -15.69 -20.68 -1.06
N ASP A 270 -16.22 -21.88 -0.78
CA ASP A 270 -15.58 -22.86 0.12
C ASP A 270 -14.39 -23.59 -0.54
N THR A 271 -14.35 -23.60 -1.86
CA THR A 271 -13.35 -24.32 -2.67
C THR A 271 -12.80 -23.42 -3.76
N LEU A 272 -11.56 -23.65 -4.15
CA LEU A 272 -10.88 -23.01 -5.27
C LEU A 272 -10.84 -24.01 -6.44
N PRO A 273 -11.48 -23.73 -7.60
CA PRO A 273 -11.40 -24.60 -8.78
C PRO A 273 -9.98 -24.73 -9.35
N GLY A 274 -9.21 -23.64 -9.34
CA GLY A 274 -7.81 -23.63 -9.74
C GLY A 274 -7.61 -23.63 -11.26
N THR A 275 -8.59 -23.13 -12.04
CA THR A 275 -8.55 -23.20 -13.52
C THR A 275 -7.51 -22.27 -14.15
N GLY A 276 -7.08 -21.21 -13.44
CA GLY A 276 -6.15 -20.20 -13.94
C GLY A 276 -4.69 -20.38 -13.54
N PHE A 277 -4.31 -21.49 -12.89
CA PHE A 277 -2.94 -21.65 -12.36
C PHE A 277 -1.86 -21.80 -13.45
N GLU A 278 -2.21 -22.31 -14.64
CA GLU A 278 -1.29 -22.35 -15.77
C GLU A 278 -0.95 -20.95 -16.31
N ASP A 279 -1.92 -20.05 -16.32
CA ASP A 279 -1.67 -18.66 -16.70
C ASP A 279 -0.88 -17.91 -15.62
N TYR A 280 -1.13 -18.21 -14.36
CA TYR A 280 -0.29 -17.74 -13.26
C TYR A 280 1.17 -18.16 -13.41
N LYS A 281 1.42 -19.46 -13.66
CA LYS A 281 2.76 -19.98 -13.95
C LYS A 281 3.45 -19.23 -15.08
N LYS A 282 2.73 -19.10 -16.20
CA LYS A 282 3.24 -18.39 -17.40
C LYS A 282 3.73 -16.99 -17.08
N MET A 283 3.01 -16.26 -16.23
CA MET A 283 3.38 -14.91 -15.85
C MET A 283 4.53 -14.86 -14.83
N VAL A 284 4.61 -15.82 -13.92
CA VAL A 284 5.77 -15.99 -13.02
C VAL A 284 7.03 -16.29 -13.84
N ASP A 285 6.97 -17.25 -14.75
CA ASP A 285 8.09 -17.63 -15.61
C ASP A 285 8.50 -16.49 -16.55
N PHE A 286 7.52 -15.76 -17.11
CA PHE A 286 7.77 -14.60 -17.94
C PHE A 286 8.58 -13.55 -17.18
N GLN A 287 8.14 -13.16 -15.99
CA GLN A 287 8.83 -12.17 -15.18
C GLN A 287 10.25 -12.63 -14.82
N ALA A 288 10.40 -13.83 -14.29
CA ALA A 288 11.68 -14.38 -13.89
C ALA A 288 12.71 -14.44 -15.05
N GLY A 289 12.24 -14.73 -16.27
CA GLY A 289 13.09 -14.89 -17.46
C GLY A 289 13.71 -13.61 -18.00
N TYR A 290 13.24 -12.41 -17.58
CA TYR A 290 13.78 -11.12 -18.04
C TYR A 290 14.58 -10.35 -17.00
N THR A 291 14.87 -10.98 -15.85
CA THR A 291 15.68 -10.41 -14.76
C THR A 291 17.17 -10.73 -14.92
N THR A 292 18.01 -10.06 -14.13
CA THR A 292 19.44 -10.43 -13.99
C THR A 292 19.62 -11.82 -13.35
N ASN A 293 18.59 -12.37 -12.73
CA ASN A 293 18.58 -13.66 -12.03
C ASN A 293 17.91 -14.78 -12.84
N ALA A 294 17.71 -14.61 -14.16
CA ALA A 294 17.03 -15.59 -15.02
C ALA A 294 17.68 -16.99 -15.00
N ASP A 295 19.01 -17.06 -14.86
CA ASP A 295 19.77 -18.32 -14.79
C ASP A 295 19.76 -18.95 -13.37
N ASN A 296 19.34 -18.22 -12.35
CA ASN A 296 19.23 -18.68 -10.96
C ASN A 296 18.08 -17.96 -10.23
N THR A 297 16.87 -18.39 -10.53
CA THR A 297 15.64 -17.79 -10.05
C THR A 297 15.47 -17.81 -8.52
N ALA A 298 16.19 -18.70 -7.82
CA ALA A 298 16.21 -18.71 -6.34
C ALA A 298 16.69 -17.37 -5.74
N ASN A 299 17.55 -16.63 -6.44
CA ASN A 299 18.03 -15.32 -6.00
C ASN A 299 16.92 -14.25 -5.96
N LEU A 300 15.86 -14.42 -6.74
CA LEU A 300 14.71 -13.49 -6.74
C LEU A 300 14.06 -13.38 -5.35
N ASN A 301 14.11 -14.46 -4.56
CA ASN A 301 13.58 -14.49 -3.20
C ASN A 301 14.36 -13.59 -2.21
N SER A 302 15.48 -13.01 -2.62
CA SER A 302 16.22 -12.00 -1.85
C SER A 302 16.00 -10.57 -2.33
N VAL A 303 15.38 -10.39 -3.49
CA VAL A 303 15.09 -9.08 -4.06
C VAL A 303 13.85 -8.50 -3.39
N ASP A 304 13.98 -7.36 -2.73
CA ASP A 304 12.87 -6.65 -2.10
C ASP A 304 12.32 -5.50 -2.95
N TYR A 305 11.21 -4.94 -2.50
CA TYR A 305 10.52 -3.87 -3.20
C TYR A 305 11.41 -2.64 -3.44
N THR A 306 12.13 -2.19 -2.43
CA THR A 306 13.03 -1.02 -2.53
C THR A 306 14.16 -1.27 -3.53
N ALA A 307 14.75 -2.47 -3.51
CA ALA A 307 15.80 -2.84 -4.46
C ALA A 307 15.30 -2.87 -5.92
N SER A 308 14.04 -3.26 -6.15
CA SER A 308 13.47 -3.28 -7.50
C SER A 308 13.02 -1.88 -7.98
N LEU A 309 12.49 -1.05 -7.09
CA LEU A 309 11.95 0.26 -7.42
C LEU A 309 13.04 1.35 -7.37
N GLU A 310 13.55 1.68 -6.18
CA GLU A 310 14.50 2.76 -5.99
C GLU A 310 15.90 2.37 -6.49
N GLY A 311 16.33 1.13 -6.22
CA GLY A 311 17.60 0.55 -6.68
C GLY A 311 17.54 -0.09 -8.07
N GLY A 312 16.39 -0.08 -8.72
CA GLY A 312 16.15 -0.68 -10.04
C GLY A 312 15.63 0.32 -11.06
N LEU A 313 14.31 0.48 -11.12
CA LEU A 313 13.62 1.31 -12.14
C LEU A 313 14.00 2.79 -12.02
N ALA A 314 13.96 3.35 -10.80
CA ALA A 314 14.17 4.79 -10.57
C ALA A 314 15.60 5.27 -10.87
N ILE A 315 16.59 4.37 -10.91
CA ILE A 315 17.98 4.68 -11.30
C ILE A 315 18.35 4.08 -12.67
N GLU A 316 17.36 3.65 -13.43
CA GLU A 316 17.52 3.12 -14.78
C GLU A 316 18.41 1.84 -14.87
N ARG A 317 18.50 1.06 -13.79
CA ARG A 317 19.18 -0.25 -13.78
C ARG A 317 18.35 -1.34 -14.45
N VAL A 318 17.03 -1.22 -14.41
CA VAL A 318 16.08 -2.02 -15.19
C VAL A 318 15.10 -1.11 -15.92
N ALA A 319 14.57 -1.59 -17.04
CA ALA A 319 13.61 -0.86 -17.86
C ALA A 319 12.15 -1.08 -17.42
N CYS A 320 11.90 -2.06 -16.55
CA CYS A 320 10.56 -2.49 -16.18
C CYS A 320 10.51 -3.08 -14.78
N ILE A 321 9.38 -2.89 -14.11
CA ILE A 321 8.95 -3.67 -12.93
C ILE A 321 7.45 -3.96 -13.07
N LYS A 322 7.00 -5.10 -12.53
CA LYS A 322 5.57 -5.36 -12.43
C LYS A 322 5.06 -4.73 -11.13
N GLN A 323 4.38 -3.61 -11.28
CA GLN A 323 3.87 -2.79 -10.17
C GLN A 323 2.65 -1.98 -10.64
N GLY A 324 2.11 -1.14 -9.79
CA GLY A 324 0.99 -0.27 -10.10
C GLY A 324 1.33 1.21 -10.02
N ASN A 325 0.32 2.05 -10.20
CA ASN A 325 0.47 3.51 -10.16
C ASN A 325 0.97 4.05 -8.82
N TRP A 326 0.86 3.29 -7.74
CA TRP A 326 1.37 3.66 -6.40
C TRP A 326 2.88 3.87 -6.33
N VAL A 327 3.66 3.46 -7.34
CA VAL A 327 5.12 3.68 -7.35
C VAL A 327 5.50 5.12 -7.72
N ALA A 328 4.59 5.88 -8.31
CA ALA A 328 4.87 7.23 -8.82
C ALA A 328 5.50 8.18 -7.78
N PRO A 329 5.01 8.28 -6.52
CA PRO A 329 5.61 9.17 -5.53
C PRO A 329 7.04 8.79 -5.14
N ALA A 330 7.37 7.51 -5.06
CA ALA A 330 8.72 7.04 -4.72
C ALA A 330 9.71 7.30 -5.87
N VAL A 331 9.28 7.08 -7.13
CA VAL A 331 10.10 7.43 -8.29
C VAL A 331 10.30 8.94 -8.40
N GLU A 332 9.24 9.75 -8.21
CA GLU A 332 9.32 11.22 -8.22
C GLU A 332 10.32 11.74 -7.20
N THR A 333 10.35 11.14 -6.02
CA THR A 333 11.28 11.49 -4.94
C THR A 333 12.73 11.11 -5.27
N THR A 334 12.93 9.97 -5.95
CA THR A 334 14.26 9.47 -6.32
C THR A 334 14.78 10.22 -7.55
N ASP A 335 14.00 10.30 -8.61
CA ASP A 335 14.30 11.02 -9.85
C ASP A 335 13.01 11.38 -10.62
N ALA A 336 12.60 12.64 -10.52
CA ALA A 336 11.41 13.15 -11.21
C ALA A 336 11.53 13.11 -12.74
N GLU A 337 12.74 13.15 -13.31
CA GLU A 337 12.93 13.03 -14.77
C GLU A 337 12.66 11.60 -15.23
N VAL A 338 13.01 10.60 -14.42
CA VAL A 338 12.67 9.20 -14.71
C VAL A 338 11.16 9.00 -14.67
N LEU A 339 10.43 9.57 -13.68
CA LEU A 339 8.97 9.46 -13.65
C LEU A 339 8.32 9.93 -14.97
N ASN A 340 8.80 11.01 -15.57
CA ASN A 340 8.28 11.51 -16.84
C ASN A 340 8.53 10.58 -18.05
N LYS A 341 9.52 9.68 -17.93
CA LYS A 341 9.82 8.65 -18.93
C LYS A 341 9.00 7.37 -18.72
N LEU A 342 8.28 7.26 -17.60
CA LEU A 342 7.50 6.04 -17.32
C LEU A 342 6.18 6.02 -18.10
N ASP A 343 5.70 4.82 -18.30
CA ASP A 343 4.35 4.48 -18.75
C ASP A 343 3.98 3.12 -18.16
N MET A 344 2.75 2.69 -18.37
CA MET A 344 2.31 1.37 -17.93
C MET A 344 1.69 0.61 -19.11
N ILE A 345 2.08 -0.66 -19.27
CA ILE A 345 1.44 -1.59 -20.20
C ILE A 345 0.63 -2.65 -19.42
N PRO A 346 -0.41 -3.23 -20.04
CA PRO A 346 -1.27 -4.20 -19.37
C PRO A 346 -0.51 -5.43 -18.84
N TYR A 347 -0.99 -6.01 -17.74
CA TYR A 347 -0.57 -7.34 -17.30
C TYR A 347 -1.30 -8.38 -18.13
N SER A 348 -0.88 -8.50 -19.39
CA SER A 348 -1.55 -9.30 -20.40
C SER A 348 -1.27 -10.78 -20.23
N VAL A 349 -2.32 -11.59 -20.21
CA VAL A 349 -2.27 -13.06 -20.28
C VAL A 349 -2.84 -13.47 -21.63
N PRO A 350 -2.14 -14.33 -22.40
CA PRO A 350 -2.56 -14.67 -23.75
C PRO A 350 -3.98 -15.19 -23.85
N GLY A 351 -4.82 -14.51 -24.64
CA GLY A 351 -6.21 -14.91 -24.87
C GLY A 351 -7.14 -14.73 -23.68
N TYR A 352 -6.69 -14.10 -22.59
CA TYR A 352 -7.49 -13.90 -21.39
C TYR A 352 -7.58 -12.41 -21.00
N SER A 353 -6.48 -11.77 -20.64
CA SER A 353 -6.47 -10.37 -20.19
C SER A 353 -5.72 -9.43 -21.14
N ASP A 354 -5.59 -9.79 -22.42
CA ASP A 354 -4.92 -8.95 -23.41
C ASP A 354 -5.51 -7.54 -23.45
N GLY A 355 -4.64 -6.53 -23.29
CA GLY A 355 -5.02 -5.12 -23.31
C GLY A 355 -5.69 -4.62 -22.05
N LYS A 356 -5.83 -5.41 -21.00
CA LYS A 356 -6.51 -5.04 -19.76
C LYS A 356 -5.55 -4.82 -18.60
N TYR A 357 -5.83 -3.79 -17.81
CA TYR A 357 -5.17 -3.53 -16.54
C TYR A 357 -5.99 -4.13 -15.41
N PHE A 358 -5.32 -4.63 -14.38
CA PHE A 358 -6.00 -5.05 -13.17
C PHE A 358 -6.21 -3.84 -12.27
N VAL A 359 -7.48 -3.47 -12.03
CA VAL A 359 -7.86 -2.26 -11.28
C VAL A 359 -8.86 -2.64 -10.20
N GLY A 360 -8.78 -1.98 -9.06
CA GLY A 360 -9.75 -2.16 -7.98
C GLY A 360 -9.58 -1.10 -6.89
N VAL A 361 -10.54 -1.05 -5.96
CA VAL A 361 -10.45 -0.18 -4.78
C VAL A 361 -9.50 -0.84 -3.79
N SER A 362 -8.43 -0.14 -3.46
CA SER A 362 -7.36 -0.64 -2.57
C SER A 362 -7.40 -0.02 -1.17
N GLY A 363 -8.22 1.01 -0.94
CA GLY A 363 -8.34 1.65 0.36
C GLY A 363 -9.72 2.21 0.64
N TYR A 364 -10.17 2.00 1.88
CA TYR A 364 -11.44 2.49 2.39
C TYR A 364 -11.24 3.12 3.77
N TRP A 365 -12.13 4.04 4.13
CA TRP A 365 -12.24 4.53 5.51
C TRP A 365 -13.60 4.16 6.10
N ALA A 366 -13.56 3.60 7.32
CA ALA A 366 -14.73 3.38 8.16
C ALA A 366 -14.77 4.42 9.28
N ILE A 367 -15.98 4.72 9.77
CA ILE A 367 -16.21 5.58 10.94
C ILE A 367 -16.58 4.68 12.11
N HIS A 368 -16.01 4.92 13.28
CA HIS A 368 -16.30 4.14 14.48
C HIS A 368 -17.67 4.49 15.05
N SER A 369 -18.62 3.55 15.02
CA SER A 369 -20.04 3.78 15.39
C SER A 369 -20.25 4.16 16.86
N LYS A 370 -19.26 3.86 17.74
CA LYS A 370 -19.31 4.21 19.18
C LYS A 370 -18.64 5.56 19.50
N SER A 371 -18.13 6.29 18.52
CA SER A 371 -17.72 7.68 18.68
C SER A 371 -18.92 8.54 19.03
N THR A 372 -18.72 9.74 19.62
CA THR A 372 -19.83 10.61 19.95
C THR A 372 -20.59 11.04 18.69
N ASP A 373 -21.84 11.48 18.84
CA ASP A 373 -22.64 11.90 17.70
C ASP A 373 -22.02 13.12 16.99
N GLU A 374 -21.39 14.02 17.75
CA GLU A 374 -20.64 15.17 17.23
C GLU A 374 -19.41 14.71 16.43
N GLN A 375 -18.63 13.75 16.94
CA GLN A 375 -17.48 13.18 16.24
C GLN A 375 -17.91 12.48 14.94
N LYS A 376 -18.96 11.65 14.98
CA LYS A 376 -19.49 10.97 13.80
C LYS A 376 -19.99 11.96 12.75
N LYS A 377 -20.69 13.03 13.18
CA LYS A 377 -21.15 14.08 12.29
C LYS A 377 -19.98 14.80 11.62
N VAL A 378 -18.97 15.21 12.37
CA VAL A 378 -17.78 15.87 11.80
C VAL A 378 -16.98 14.92 10.91
N ALA A 379 -16.88 13.64 11.27
CA ALA A 379 -16.22 12.65 10.43
C ALA A 379 -16.92 12.46 9.07
N LYS A 380 -18.26 12.35 9.07
CA LYS A 380 -19.07 12.29 7.86
C LYS A 380 -18.95 13.56 7.02
N ASP A 381 -18.99 14.73 7.65
CA ASP A 381 -18.80 16.03 7.00
C ASP A 381 -17.43 16.16 6.35
N PHE A 382 -16.35 15.80 7.08
CA PHE A 382 -14.99 15.86 6.57
C PHE A 382 -14.80 14.95 5.35
N ILE A 383 -15.24 13.69 5.43
CA ILE A 383 -15.14 12.74 4.32
C ILE A 383 -15.95 13.23 3.10
N ASN A 384 -17.18 13.69 3.33
CA ASN A 384 -18.01 14.19 2.24
C ASN A 384 -17.41 15.46 1.60
N TRP A 385 -16.92 16.42 2.41
CA TRP A 385 -16.21 17.59 1.92
C TRP A 385 -14.97 17.23 1.11
N MET A 386 -14.15 16.32 1.62
CA MET A 386 -12.92 15.87 0.97
C MET A 386 -13.18 15.31 -0.45
N LEU A 387 -14.34 14.66 -0.65
CA LEU A 387 -14.71 14.00 -1.91
C LEU A 387 -15.63 14.86 -2.81
N THR A 388 -16.13 16.02 -2.34
CA THR A 388 -17.07 16.85 -3.10
C THR A 388 -16.60 18.29 -3.31
N ASP A 389 -15.73 18.83 -2.44
CA ASP A 389 -15.17 20.18 -2.60
C ASP A 389 -14.08 20.19 -3.68
N SER A 390 -14.14 21.16 -4.60
CA SER A 390 -13.24 21.17 -5.78
C SER A 390 -11.76 21.36 -5.44
N GLU A 391 -11.42 22.06 -4.36
CA GLU A 391 -10.03 22.24 -3.94
C GLU A 391 -9.53 20.99 -3.20
N ALA A 392 -10.38 20.38 -2.37
CA ALA A 392 -10.07 19.11 -1.72
C ALA A 392 -9.89 17.97 -2.74
N GLN A 393 -10.72 17.90 -3.79
CA GLN A 393 -10.58 16.93 -4.88
C GLN A 393 -9.22 17.07 -5.60
N LYS A 394 -8.74 18.31 -5.82
CA LYS A 394 -7.41 18.52 -6.40
C LYS A 394 -6.31 17.98 -5.49
N ILE A 395 -6.38 18.24 -4.19
CA ILE A 395 -5.39 17.71 -3.23
C ILE A 395 -5.37 16.18 -3.25
N LEU A 396 -6.55 15.53 -3.31
CA LEU A 396 -6.61 14.07 -3.42
C LEU A 396 -5.90 13.55 -4.66
N VAL A 397 -6.09 14.19 -5.81
CA VAL A 397 -5.50 13.71 -7.07
C VAL A 397 -4.04 14.17 -7.23
N GLU A 398 -3.73 15.42 -6.88
CA GLU A 398 -2.42 16.02 -7.16
C GLU A 398 -1.39 15.73 -6.06
N ASP A 399 -1.79 15.83 -4.79
CA ASP A 399 -0.87 15.65 -3.65
C ASP A 399 -0.89 14.20 -3.10
N CYS A 400 -2.10 13.59 -2.98
CA CYS A 400 -2.22 12.19 -2.53
C CYS A 400 -1.98 11.17 -3.66
N LYS A 401 -1.99 11.60 -4.93
CA LYS A 401 -1.90 10.75 -6.14
C LYS A 401 -3.02 9.69 -6.22
N PHE A 402 -4.19 10.02 -5.69
CA PHE A 402 -5.34 9.11 -5.68
C PHE A 402 -6.11 9.14 -6.99
N ILE A 403 -6.75 8.03 -7.28
CA ILE A 403 -7.80 7.87 -8.30
C ILE A 403 -9.11 7.57 -7.54
N PRO A 404 -9.85 8.58 -7.09
CA PRO A 404 -11.08 8.34 -6.34
C PRO A 404 -12.14 7.65 -7.20
N PRO A 405 -12.85 6.63 -6.66
CA PRO A 405 -13.81 5.82 -7.41
C PRO A 405 -15.19 6.47 -7.52
N TYR A 406 -15.24 7.72 -8.00
CA TYR A 406 -16.46 8.53 -8.09
C TYR A 406 -16.56 9.25 -9.43
N ASP A 407 -17.78 9.35 -9.98
CA ASP A 407 -18.02 9.97 -11.28
C ASP A 407 -17.78 11.49 -11.31
N ASN A 408 -17.88 12.16 -10.16
CA ASN A 408 -17.57 13.59 -10.02
C ASN A 408 -16.06 13.92 -10.08
N PHE A 409 -15.19 12.92 -10.23
CA PHE A 409 -13.75 13.09 -10.50
C PHE A 409 -13.39 12.90 -11.99
N ALA A 410 -14.35 12.62 -12.86
CA ALA A 410 -14.10 12.22 -14.25
C ALA A 410 -13.36 13.26 -15.10
N ASP A 411 -13.43 14.54 -14.75
CA ASP A 411 -12.77 15.65 -15.47
C ASP A 411 -11.43 16.07 -14.86
N ILE A 412 -11.05 15.51 -13.70
CA ILE A 412 -9.78 15.79 -13.04
C ILE A 412 -8.72 14.85 -13.65
N LYS A 413 -7.55 15.41 -13.99
CA LYS A 413 -6.43 14.63 -14.54
C LYS A 413 -5.41 14.35 -13.48
N ALA A 414 -4.83 13.15 -13.50
CA ALA A 414 -3.68 12.83 -12.69
C ALA A 414 -2.45 13.67 -13.08
N THR A 415 -1.56 13.90 -12.13
CA THR A 415 -0.32 14.66 -12.34
C THR A 415 0.87 13.78 -12.75
N ASP A 416 0.72 12.46 -12.64
CA ASP A 416 1.73 11.49 -13.03
C ASP A 416 1.22 10.58 -14.17
N PRO A 417 2.12 10.07 -15.02
CA PRO A 417 1.73 9.29 -16.20
C PRO A 417 1.11 7.94 -15.85
N LEU A 418 1.45 7.34 -14.71
CA LEU A 418 0.97 6.01 -14.31
C LEU A 418 -0.49 6.07 -13.83
N SER A 419 -0.79 7.02 -12.94
CA SER A 419 -2.18 7.24 -12.50
C SER A 419 -3.07 7.68 -13.66
N GLN A 420 -2.56 8.54 -14.57
CA GLN A 420 -3.30 8.94 -15.78
C GLN A 420 -3.60 7.73 -16.68
N ARG A 421 -2.66 6.80 -16.85
CA ARG A 421 -2.87 5.57 -17.63
C ARG A 421 -3.99 4.70 -17.04
N ILE A 422 -4.05 4.55 -15.73
CA ILE A 422 -5.10 3.78 -15.05
C ILE A 422 -6.47 4.49 -15.15
N MET A 423 -6.51 5.82 -15.02
CA MET A 423 -7.74 6.58 -15.23
C MET A 423 -8.28 6.41 -16.65
N ASP A 424 -7.41 6.48 -17.66
CA ASP A 424 -7.78 6.30 -19.07
C ASP A 424 -8.25 4.87 -19.36
N ALA A 425 -7.58 3.86 -18.77
CA ALA A 425 -7.99 2.47 -18.87
C ALA A 425 -9.37 2.23 -18.25
N ASN A 426 -9.62 2.79 -17.08
CA ASN A 426 -10.91 2.70 -16.40
C ASN A 426 -12.03 3.36 -17.23
N LYS A 427 -11.76 4.56 -17.76
CA LYS A 427 -12.71 5.29 -18.61
C LYS A 427 -13.03 4.55 -19.91
N SER A 428 -12.08 3.83 -20.49
CA SER A 428 -12.26 3.05 -21.73
C SER A 428 -12.81 1.64 -21.50
N GLY A 429 -12.95 1.18 -20.24
CA GLY A 429 -13.37 -0.18 -19.91
C GLY A 429 -12.28 -1.24 -20.14
N ASN A 430 -11.03 -0.85 -20.34
CA ASN A 430 -9.90 -1.76 -20.54
C ASN A 430 -9.33 -2.25 -19.20
N THR A 431 -10.20 -2.69 -18.31
CA THR A 431 -9.85 -3.13 -16.95
C THR A 431 -10.42 -4.50 -16.63
N MET A 432 -9.79 -5.17 -15.68
CA MET A 432 -10.28 -6.37 -14.97
C MET A 432 -10.19 -6.13 -13.47
N ASN A 433 -10.93 -6.91 -12.68
CA ASN A 433 -10.88 -6.82 -11.23
C ASN A 433 -9.49 -7.22 -10.71
N GLY A 434 -8.78 -6.27 -10.13
CA GLY A 434 -7.41 -6.43 -9.63
C GLY A 434 -7.34 -6.91 -8.17
N TRP A 435 -8.47 -6.98 -7.46
CA TRP A 435 -8.53 -7.26 -6.02
C TRP A 435 -9.37 -8.49 -5.66
N VAL A 436 -9.54 -9.46 -6.57
CA VAL A 436 -10.26 -10.72 -6.28
C VAL A 436 -9.59 -11.48 -5.13
N TYR A 437 -8.27 -11.41 -5.03
CA TYR A 437 -7.49 -12.03 -3.95
C TYR A 437 -7.92 -11.56 -2.54
N SER A 438 -8.49 -10.37 -2.40
CA SER A 438 -8.97 -9.87 -1.10
C SER A 438 -10.14 -10.68 -0.54
N GLY A 439 -10.84 -11.46 -1.38
CA GLY A 439 -11.85 -12.43 -0.98
C GLY A 439 -11.29 -13.81 -0.60
N ALA A 440 -10.01 -14.05 -0.79
CA ALA A 440 -9.38 -15.31 -0.40
C ALA A 440 -9.42 -15.53 1.12
N PRO A 441 -9.25 -16.77 1.59
CA PRO A 441 -9.10 -17.04 3.01
C PRO A 441 -7.97 -16.22 3.63
N ASN A 442 -8.13 -15.77 4.88
CA ASN A 442 -7.12 -14.98 5.55
C ASN A 442 -5.74 -15.65 5.47
N THR A 443 -4.73 -14.88 5.16
CA THR A 443 -3.33 -15.30 4.95
C THR A 443 -3.07 -16.20 3.74
N TRP A 444 -4.10 -16.69 3.03
CA TRP A 444 -3.90 -17.64 1.92
C TRP A 444 -3.06 -17.06 0.78
N SER A 445 -3.37 -15.85 0.36
CA SER A 445 -2.71 -15.24 -0.81
C SER A 445 -1.20 -15.11 -0.59
N GLN A 446 -0.77 -14.52 0.51
CA GLN A 446 0.65 -14.29 0.78
C GLN A 446 1.33 -15.53 1.38
N GLN A 447 0.74 -16.11 2.45
CA GLN A 447 1.40 -17.16 3.23
C GLN A 447 1.26 -18.56 2.61
N VAL A 448 0.38 -18.72 1.62
CA VAL A 448 0.31 -19.96 0.83
C VAL A 448 0.77 -19.69 -0.59
N ALA A 449 0.02 -18.94 -1.42
CA ALA A 449 0.36 -18.77 -2.83
C ALA A 449 1.74 -18.08 -3.02
N GLY A 450 2.01 -16.98 -2.30
CA GLY A 450 3.30 -16.29 -2.36
C GLY A 450 4.48 -17.16 -1.94
N VAL A 451 4.31 -17.92 -0.83
CA VAL A 451 5.36 -18.85 -0.34
C VAL A 451 5.59 -20.00 -1.31
N GLU A 452 4.54 -20.55 -1.89
CA GLU A 452 4.69 -21.65 -2.87
C GLU A 452 5.38 -21.18 -4.15
N VAL A 453 5.15 -19.94 -4.61
CA VAL A 453 5.93 -19.36 -5.73
C VAL A 453 7.41 -19.20 -5.36
N GLN A 454 7.72 -18.76 -4.13
CA GLN A 454 9.12 -18.71 -3.68
C GLN A 454 9.80 -20.10 -3.73
N LYS A 455 9.10 -21.16 -3.31
CA LYS A 455 9.60 -22.54 -3.40
C LYS A 455 9.80 -22.98 -4.84
N TYR A 456 8.84 -22.64 -5.72
CA TYR A 456 8.95 -22.92 -7.14
C TYR A 456 10.19 -22.26 -7.76
N LEU A 457 10.39 -20.99 -7.52
CA LEU A 457 11.56 -20.23 -8.01
C LEU A 457 12.88 -20.75 -7.43
N ALA A 458 12.85 -21.28 -6.21
CA ALA A 458 14.00 -21.93 -5.57
C ALA A 458 14.26 -23.38 -6.08
N GLY A 459 13.36 -23.96 -6.88
CA GLY A 459 13.44 -25.35 -7.31
C GLY A 459 13.13 -26.36 -6.20
N GLU A 460 12.46 -25.91 -5.13
CA GLU A 460 12.05 -26.75 -3.98
C GLU A 460 10.68 -27.39 -4.17
N ALA A 461 9.86 -26.88 -5.11
CA ALA A 461 8.56 -27.41 -5.50
C ALA A 461 8.41 -27.34 -7.03
N ASP A 462 7.69 -28.29 -7.63
CA ASP A 462 7.20 -28.16 -9.00
C ASP A 462 5.86 -27.40 -9.02
N TRP A 463 5.38 -27.02 -10.23
CA TRP A 463 4.17 -26.21 -10.34
C TRP A 463 2.88 -26.97 -10.01
N ASP A 464 2.88 -28.29 -10.21
CA ASP A 464 1.74 -29.13 -9.81
C ASP A 464 1.61 -29.17 -8.28
N GLU A 465 2.73 -29.18 -7.56
CA GLU A 465 2.77 -29.07 -6.09
C GLU A 465 2.28 -27.71 -5.61
N VAL A 466 2.70 -26.60 -6.26
CA VAL A 466 2.20 -25.24 -5.99
C VAL A 466 0.68 -25.19 -6.14
N THR A 467 0.18 -25.62 -7.30
CA THR A 467 -1.25 -25.64 -7.62
C THR A 467 -2.04 -26.44 -6.59
N LYS A 468 -1.60 -27.67 -6.34
CA LYS A 468 -2.24 -28.58 -5.38
C LYS A 468 -2.28 -27.98 -3.98
N THR A 469 -1.15 -27.44 -3.51
CA THR A 469 -1.06 -26.84 -2.17
C THR A 469 -2.00 -25.64 -2.03
N CYS A 470 -2.05 -24.76 -3.03
CA CYS A 470 -2.93 -23.61 -3.04
C CYS A 470 -4.42 -24.02 -2.95
N ILE A 471 -4.85 -25.00 -3.74
CA ILE A 471 -6.23 -25.52 -3.75
C ILE A 471 -6.58 -26.18 -2.41
N ASP A 472 -5.73 -27.06 -1.90
CA ASP A 472 -5.97 -27.81 -0.65
C ASP A 472 -6.04 -26.84 0.55
N GLN A 473 -5.14 -25.86 0.61
CA GLN A 473 -5.10 -24.88 1.71
C GLN A 473 -6.25 -23.88 1.66
N TRP A 474 -6.78 -23.53 0.48
CA TRP A 474 -7.99 -22.72 0.38
C TRP A 474 -9.13 -23.33 1.18
N SER A 475 -9.51 -24.58 0.84
CA SER A 475 -10.63 -25.28 1.50
C SER A 475 -10.41 -25.47 3.00
N LYS A 476 -9.16 -25.78 3.39
CA LYS A 476 -8.79 -25.96 4.81
C LYS A 476 -8.94 -24.66 5.59
N LEU A 477 -8.43 -23.54 5.08
CA LEU A 477 -8.51 -22.23 5.73
C LEU A 477 -9.95 -21.73 5.81
N LYS A 478 -10.77 -21.90 4.74
CA LYS A 478 -12.21 -21.57 4.78
C LYS A 478 -12.95 -22.33 5.89
N THR A 479 -12.63 -23.60 6.09
CA THR A 479 -13.26 -24.39 7.15
C THR A 479 -12.91 -23.87 8.55
N THR A 480 -11.71 -23.33 8.74
CA THR A 480 -11.27 -22.78 10.04
C THR A 480 -11.74 -21.35 10.31
N GLN A 481 -12.20 -20.64 9.27
CA GLN A 481 -12.69 -19.25 9.37
C GLN A 481 -14.19 -19.13 9.60
N LYS A 482 -14.96 -20.24 9.43
CA LYS A 482 -16.38 -20.35 9.78
C LYS A 482 -16.56 -20.53 11.27
#